data_bb34fd104462d1b5eaaae345b5248b4b
#
_entry.id   bb34fd104462d1b5eaaae345b5248b4b
#
_cell.length_a   1.000
_cell.length_b   1.000
_cell.length_c   1.000
_cell.angle_alpha   90.00
_cell.angle_beta   90.00
_cell.angle_gamma   90.00
#
_symmetry.space_group_name_H-M   'P 1'
#
loop_
_entity.id
_entity.type
_entity.pdbx_description
1 polymer ?
#
loop_
_entity_poly.entity_id
_entity_poly.type
_entity_poly.pdbx_seq_one_letter_code
_entity_poly.pdbx_strand_id
1 'polypeptide(L)'
;MRLLNGKQPLLRHGGAGNRTTATSDYLALRQAQNLMAAAQYALVIGKPLTRHLTIRLEQQGIADTDAVKAIGRLITLLRDHVRKTTNGEIAYIWSREHGAVIGGHVHILLHLPTGYVWKGQRLQRWIERISGKRYRTGTIKTTRIGRTAKAHERNPNLYLANLAIVVGYLVKGTCPKAGAELELERIKAQGRVMGKRCGRSQI
;
A
#
# COMPACT_ATOMS: atom_id res chain seq x y z
N MET A 1 17.75 2.82 -8.60
CA MET A 1 16.42 2.98 -9.23
C MET A 1 16.38 4.32 -9.95
N ARG A 2 16.58 4.32 -11.27
CA ARG A 2 16.44 5.53 -12.09
C ARG A 2 14.96 5.91 -12.15
N LEU A 3 14.64 7.14 -11.78
CA LEU A 3 13.31 7.72 -11.99
C LEU A 3 13.06 7.71 -13.51
N LEU A 4 11.98 7.08 -13.94
CA LEU A 4 11.61 6.94 -15.35
C LEU A 4 11.56 8.33 -16.00
N ASN A 5 12.46 8.57 -16.97
CA ASN A 5 12.52 9.81 -17.73
C ASN A 5 11.22 10.08 -18.50
N GLY A 6 10.54 11.16 -18.15
CA GLY A 6 9.84 12.08 -19.06
C GLY A 6 8.61 11.62 -19.85
N LYS A 7 8.14 10.38 -19.78
CA LYS A 7 6.85 10.01 -20.38
C LYS A 7 5.79 9.84 -19.29
N GLN A 8 4.81 10.74 -19.28
CA GLN A 8 3.63 10.58 -18.42
C GLN A 8 2.99 9.20 -18.69
N PRO A 9 2.88 8.33 -17.68
CA PRO A 9 2.20 7.06 -17.86
C PRO A 9 0.73 7.34 -18.12
N LEU A 10 0.24 6.97 -19.31
CA LEU A 10 -1.19 6.96 -19.63
C LEU A 10 -1.91 6.11 -18.59
N LEU A 11 -2.58 6.75 -17.65
CA LEU A 11 -3.48 6.13 -16.68
C LEU A 11 -4.70 5.57 -17.43
N ARG A 12 -4.52 4.46 -18.15
CA ARG A 12 -5.65 3.77 -18.75
C ARG A 12 -6.53 3.19 -17.65
N HIS A 13 -7.74 3.67 -17.55
CA HIS A 13 -8.82 3.06 -16.77
C HIS A 13 -9.22 1.74 -17.44
N GLY A 14 -8.45 0.70 -17.16
CA GLY A 14 -8.84 -0.68 -17.50
C GLY A 14 -9.60 -1.25 -16.33
N GLY A 15 -10.91 -1.32 -16.39
CA GLY A 15 -11.74 -2.14 -15.52
C GLY A 15 -11.37 -3.61 -15.70
N ALA A 16 -10.31 -4.08 -15.06
CA ALA A 16 -10.10 -5.51 -14.90
C ALA A 16 -11.22 -6.01 -13.99
N GLY A 17 -12.13 -6.81 -14.55
CA GLY A 17 -13.21 -7.44 -13.81
C GLY A 17 -12.64 -8.05 -12.51
N ASN A 18 -13.24 -7.71 -11.41
CA ASN A 18 -12.81 -8.12 -10.07
C ASN A 18 -13.12 -9.62 -9.92
N ARG A 19 -12.32 -10.50 -10.52
CA ARG A 19 -12.42 -11.94 -10.32
C ARG A 19 -12.00 -12.26 -8.91
N THR A 20 -12.97 -12.28 -8.00
CA THR A 20 -12.76 -12.53 -6.56
C THR A 20 -12.15 -13.89 -6.28
N THR A 21 -12.28 -14.84 -7.21
CA THR A 21 -11.78 -16.23 -7.13
C THR A 21 -10.43 -16.44 -7.83
N ALA A 22 -9.95 -15.48 -8.62
CA ALA A 22 -8.67 -15.61 -9.29
C ALA A 22 -7.52 -15.61 -8.27
N THR A 23 -6.58 -16.54 -8.41
CA THR A 23 -5.37 -16.59 -7.59
C THR A 23 -4.18 -16.01 -8.36
N SER A 24 -3.21 -15.47 -7.63
CA SER A 24 -1.94 -15.03 -8.21
C SER A 24 -0.78 -15.36 -7.27
N ASP A 25 0.32 -15.85 -7.84
CA ASP A 25 1.55 -16.12 -7.10
C ASP A 25 2.52 -14.92 -7.13
N TYR A 26 2.38 -14.08 -8.14
CA TYR A 26 3.24 -12.93 -8.39
C TYR A 26 2.44 -11.66 -8.66
N LEU A 27 3.09 -10.53 -8.44
CA LEU A 27 2.65 -9.24 -8.92
C LEU A 27 3.02 -9.13 -10.40
N ALA A 28 2.05 -8.91 -11.29
CA ALA A 28 2.33 -8.75 -12.71
C ALA A 28 3.14 -7.47 -12.97
N LEU A 29 3.96 -7.46 -14.03
CA LEU A 29 4.78 -6.31 -14.44
C LEU A 29 3.96 -5.02 -14.46
N ARG A 30 2.83 -5.02 -15.17
CA ARG A 30 1.95 -3.85 -15.28
C ARG A 30 1.39 -3.39 -13.94
N GLN A 31 1.16 -4.31 -13.00
CA GLN A 31 0.70 -3.96 -11.66
C GLN A 31 1.81 -3.26 -10.87
N ALA A 32 3.04 -3.76 -10.94
CA ALA A 32 4.19 -3.12 -10.31
C ALA A 32 4.47 -1.73 -10.90
N GLN A 33 4.48 -1.61 -12.23
CA GLN A 33 4.61 -0.32 -12.93
C GLN A 33 3.54 0.69 -12.48
N ASN A 34 2.27 0.25 -12.38
CA ASN A 34 1.17 1.10 -11.94
C ASN A 34 1.33 1.55 -10.48
N LEU A 35 1.85 0.71 -9.58
CA LEU A 35 2.12 1.10 -8.19
C LEU A 35 3.26 2.12 -8.12
N MET A 36 4.35 1.89 -8.87
CA MET A 36 5.50 2.80 -8.94
C MET A 36 5.09 4.16 -9.52
N ALA A 37 4.35 4.16 -10.63
CA ALA A 37 3.82 5.37 -11.25
C ALA A 37 2.86 6.13 -10.33
N ALA A 38 2.00 5.42 -9.59
CA ALA A 38 1.08 6.05 -8.64
C ALA A 38 1.82 6.70 -7.45
N ALA A 39 2.93 6.09 -6.98
CA ALA A 39 3.76 6.71 -5.95
C ALA A 39 4.44 7.99 -6.44
N GLN A 40 4.94 8.02 -7.69
CA GLN A 40 5.51 9.21 -8.32
C GLN A 40 4.45 10.28 -8.55
N TYR A 41 3.29 9.89 -9.08
CA TYR A 41 2.18 10.82 -9.31
C TYR A 41 1.69 11.49 -8.02
N ALA A 42 1.64 10.74 -6.92
CA ALA A 42 1.28 11.29 -5.62
C ALA A 42 2.24 12.43 -5.18
N LEU A 43 3.53 12.35 -5.53
CA LEU A 43 4.48 13.45 -5.32
C LEU A 43 4.15 14.66 -6.17
N VAL A 44 3.90 14.44 -7.46
CA VAL A 44 3.61 15.51 -8.43
C VAL A 44 2.39 16.34 -8.02
N ILE A 45 1.34 15.68 -7.49
CA ILE A 45 0.11 16.37 -7.06
C ILE A 45 0.15 16.86 -5.60
N GLY A 46 1.36 16.94 -4.98
CA GLY A 46 1.52 17.41 -3.61
C GLY A 46 0.94 16.50 -2.52
N LYS A 47 0.76 15.21 -2.81
CA LYS A 47 0.28 14.21 -1.85
C LYS A 47 1.36 13.15 -1.54
N PRO A 48 2.54 13.53 -1.02
CA PRO A 48 3.65 12.60 -0.77
C PRO A 48 3.22 11.48 0.17
N LEU A 49 3.58 10.24 -0.16
CA LEU A 49 3.29 9.09 0.69
C LEU A 49 4.23 9.13 1.91
N THR A 50 3.69 9.38 3.09
CA THR A 50 4.47 9.63 4.32
C THR A 50 4.38 8.51 5.35
N ARG A 51 3.48 7.54 5.14
CA ARG A 51 3.26 6.42 6.06
C ARG A 51 3.31 5.09 5.34
N HIS A 52 3.97 4.12 5.95
CA HIS A 52 3.90 2.71 5.60
C HIS A 52 3.17 1.96 6.70
N LEU A 53 2.05 1.38 6.36
CA LEU A 53 1.20 0.58 7.23
C LEU A 53 1.27 -0.88 6.78
N THR A 54 1.57 -1.78 7.71
CA THR A 54 1.47 -3.23 7.51
C THR A 54 0.36 -3.77 8.40
N ILE A 55 -0.54 -4.56 7.82
CA ILE A 55 -1.63 -5.21 8.56
C ILE A 55 -1.59 -6.70 8.29
N ARG A 56 -1.44 -7.51 9.34
CA ARG A 56 -1.48 -8.96 9.31
C ARG A 56 -2.93 -9.42 9.37
N LEU A 57 -3.54 -9.58 8.18
CA LEU A 57 -4.97 -9.87 8.05
C LEU A 57 -5.33 -11.22 8.65
N GLU A 58 -4.55 -12.25 8.33
CA GLU A 58 -4.76 -13.61 8.83
C GLU A 58 -4.59 -13.70 10.36
N GLN A 59 -3.59 -13.01 10.94
CA GLN A 59 -3.44 -12.89 12.39
C GLN A 59 -4.68 -12.31 13.06
N GLN A 60 -5.37 -11.37 12.41
CA GLN A 60 -6.62 -10.80 12.89
C GLN A 60 -7.84 -11.70 12.60
N GLY A 61 -7.62 -12.82 11.91
CA GLY A 61 -8.68 -13.76 11.55
C GLY A 61 -9.51 -13.34 10.35
N ILE A 62 -8.94 -12.52 9.47
CA ILE A 62 -9.51 -12.15 8.18
C ILE A 62 -8.98 -13.13 7.14
N ALA A 63 -9.86 -13.94 6.58
CA ALA A 63 -9.50 -14.91 5.55
C ALA A 63 -9.00 -14.22 4.26
N ASP A 64 -8.21 -14.94 3.46
CA ASP A 64 -7.66 -14.41 2.20
C ASP A 64 -8.77 -14.02 1.21
N THR A 65 -9.88 -14.76 1.19
CA THR A 65 -11.10 -14.47 0.42
C THR A 65 -11.73 -13.11 0.76
N ASP A 66 -11.66 -12.71 2.03
CA ASP A 66 -12.24 -11.47 2.54
C ASP A 66 -11.27 -10.28 2.55
N ALA A 67 -9.99 -10.56 2.32
CA ALA A 67 -8.92 -9.59 2.49
C ALA A 67 -9.12 -8.32 1.63
N VAL A 68 -9.54 -8.45 0.37
CA VAL A 68 -9.78 -7.30 -0.52
C VAL A 68 -10.92 -6.42 0.00
N LYS A 69 -12.00 -7.03 0.46
CA LYS A 69 -13.15 -6.34 1.05
C LYS A 69 -12.75 -5.63 2.35
N ALA A 70 -11.98 -6.30 3.19
CA ALA A 70 -11.46 -5.74 4.44
C ALA A 70 -10.56 -4.52 4.22
N ILE A 71 -9.63 -4.60 3.25
CA ILE A 71 -8.77 -3.48 2.86
C ILE A 71 -9.60 -2.32 2.33
N GLY A 72 -10.55 -2.58 1.44
CA GLY A 72 -11.45 -1.54 0.91
C GLY A 72 -12.23 -0.83 2.02
N ARG A 73 -12.78 -1.60 2.97
CA ARG A 73 -13.52 -1.04 4.12
C ARG A 73 -12.62 -0.20 5.03
N LEU A 74 -11.40 -0.65 5.29
CA LEU A 74 -10.43 0.11 6.08
C LEU A 74 -10.06 1.44 5.42
N ILE A 75 -9.78 1.41 4.11
CA ILE A 75 -9.46 2.62 3.33
C ILE A 75 -10.64 3.59 3.34
N THR A 76 -11.87 3.10 3.21
CA THR A 76 -13.08 3.93 3.30
C THR A 76 -13.19 4.59 4.66
N LEU A 77 -13.06 3.84 5.76
CA LEU A 77 -13.10 4.39 7.12
C LEU A 77 -12.01 5.45 7.36
N LEU A 78 -10.80 5.20 6.85
CA LEU A 78 -9.71 6.15 6.95
C LEU A 78 -9.99 7.43 6.14
N ARG A 79 -10.41 7.28 4.90
CA ARG A 79 -10.74 8.41 4.01
C ARG A 79 -11.83 9.30 4.62
N ASP A 80 -12.93 8.68 5.06
CA ASP A 80 -14.06 9.40 5.61
C ASP A 80 -13.69 10.13 6.91
N HIS A 81 -12.86 9.48 7.74
CA HIS A 81 -12.36 10.11 8.96
C HIS A 81 -11.39 11.27 8.66
N VAL A 82 -10.46 11.09 7.72
CA VAL A 82 -9.54 12.17 7.30
C VAL A 82 -10.34 13.35 6.76
N ARG A 83 -11.27 13.11 5.85
CA ARG A 83 -12.12 14.16 5.28
C ARG A 83 -12.91 14.92 6.38
N LYS A 84 -13.48 14.19 7.34
CA LYS A 84 -14.22 14.79 8.46
C LYS A 84 -13.35 15.65 9.38
N THR A 85 -12.07 15.29 9.58
CA THR A 85 -11.21 15.94 10.58
C THR A 85 -10.27 16.98 10.02
N THR A 86 -10.00 16.98 8.71
CA THR A 86 -9.01 17.88 8.09
C THR A 86 -9.51 18.57 6.83
N ASN A 87 -10.69 18.20 6.35
CA ASN A 87 -11.20 18.58 5.02
C ASN A 87 -10.24 18.21 3.87
N GLY A 88 -9.28 17.33 4.13
CA GLY A 88 -8.27 16.88 3.17
C GLY A 88 -8.57 15.49 2.60
N GLU A 89 -7.72 15.06 1.69
CA GLU A 89 -7.85 13.76 1.03
C GLU A 89 -6.64 12.87 1.28
N ILE A 90 -6.84 11.56 1.22
CA ILE A 90 -5.77 10.57 1.25
C ILE A 90 -5.36 10.16 -0.16
N ALA A 91 -4.07 9.88 -0.35
CA ALA A 91 -3.57 9.09 -1.47
C ALA A 91 -2.97 7.80 -0.93
N TYR A 92 -3.08 6.71 -1.67
CA TYR A 92 -2.56 5.42 -1.23
C TYR A 92 -2.21 4.50 -2.38
N ILE A 93 -1.28 3.60 -2.10
CA ILE A 93 -1.01 2.38 -2.85
C ILE A 93 -0.93 1.21 -1.88
N TRP A 94 -1.28 0.01 -2.31
CA TRP A 94 -1.18 -1.19 -1.48
C TRP A 94 -0.84 -2.44 -2.27
N SER A 95 -0.17 -3.40 -1.62
CA SER A 95 0.11 -4.74 -2.12
C SER A 95 -0.13 -5.78 -1.04
N ARG A 96 -0.73 -6.92 -1.42
CA ARG A 96 -0.97 -8.08 -0.54
C ARG A 96 0.07 -9.15 -0.77
N GLU A 97 0.38 -9.83 0.31
CA GLU A 97 1.33 -10.93 0.35
C GLU A 97 0.80 -12.04 1.26
N HIS A 98 1.24 -13.27 1.01
CA HIS A 98 1.00 -14.41 1.89
C HIS A 98 2.32 -15.10 2.19
N GLY A 99 2.99 -14.66 3.26
CA GLY A 99 4.27 -15.21 3.69
C GLY A 99 4.11 -16.47 4.52
N ALA A 100 5.03 -17.42 4.40
CA ALA A 100 4.99 -18.68 5.14
C ALA A 100 4.96 -18.51 6.67
N VAL A 101 5.60 -17.45 7.20
CA VAL A 101 5.69 -17.20 8.65
C VAL A 101 4.62 -16.24 9.14
N ILE A 102 4.30 -15.22 8.34
CA ILE A 102 3.43 -14.10 8.75
C ILE A 102 1.99 -14.32 8.30
N GLY A 103 1.76 -15.25 7.36
CA GLY A 103 0.47 -15.46 6.73
C GLY A 103 0.06 -14.30 5.82
N GLY A 104 -1.25 -14.20 5.58
CA GLY A 104 -1.84 -13.16 4.73
C GLY A 104 -1.74 -11.78 5.35
N HIS A 105 -1.11 -10.84 4.65
CA HIS A 105 -0.94 -9.47 5.10
C HIS A 105 -0.96 -8.46 3.94
N VAL A 106 -1.15 -7.18 4.28
CA VAL A 106 -1.14 -6.08 3.31
C VAL A 106 -0.16 -4.99 3.75
N HIS A 107 0.56 -4.45 2.78
CA HIS A 107 1.36 -3.24 2.91
C HIS A 107 0.61 -2.09 2.22
N ILE A 108 0.42 -0.99 2.93
CA ILE A 108 -0.26 0.21 2.42
C ILE A 108 0.67 1.40 2.61
N LEU A 109 1.00 2.12 1.55
CA LEU A 109 1.65 3.42 1.65
C LEU A 109 0.58 4.50 1.56
N LEU A 110 0.66 5.48 2.46
CA LEU A 110 -0.37 6.49 2.65
C LEU A 110 0.20 7.91 2.60
N HIS A 111 -0.48 8.79 1.87
CA HIS A 111 -0.49 10.22 2.15
C HIS A 111 -1.55 10.52 3.21
N LEU A 112 -1.18 11.34 4.18
CA LEU A 112 -2.12 11.91 5.14
C LEU A 112 -1.96 13.44 5.09
N PRO A 113 -3.06 14.19 4.97
CA PRO A 113 -2.99 15.63 4.86
C PRO A 113 -2.44 16.29 6.14
N THR A 114 -1.92 17.50 5.98
CA THR A 114 -1.48 18.32 7.11
C THR A 114 -2.61 18.49 8.13
N GLY A 115 -2.26 18.46 9.42
CA GLY A 115 -3.24 18.55 10.51
C GLY A 115 -3.90 17.22 10.90
N TYR A 116 -3.76 16.15 10.09
CA TYR A 116 -4.30 14.85 10.50
C TYR A 116 -3.50 14.23 11.65
N VAL A 117 -4.19 13.94 12.76
CA VAL A 117 -3.58 13.28 13.92
C VAL A 117 -3.76 11.77 13.83
N TRP A 118 -2.65 11.07 13.58
CA TRP A 118 -2.63 9.62 13.54
C TRP A 118 -2.79 9.01 14.94
N LYS A 119 -3.89 8.26 15.14
CA LYS A 119 -4.15 7.54 16.40
C LYS A 119 -4.22 6.04 16.15
N GLY A 120 -3.22 5.30 16.64
CA GLY A 120 -3.13 3.84 16.46
C GLY A 120 -4.34 3.09 17.02
N GLN A 121 -4.85 3.49 18.19
CA GLN A 121 -6.05 2.90 18.79
C GLN A 121 -7.30 2.98 17.91
N ARG A 122 -7.43 4.04 17.07
CA ARG A 122 -8.54 4.15 16.12
C ARG A 122 -8.44 3.07 15.04
N LEU A 123 -7.24 2.85 14.52
CA LEU A 123 -7.00 1.83 13.53
C LEU A 123 -7.28 0.42 14.08
N GLN A 124 -6.91 0.18 15.34
CA GLN A 124 -7.23 -1.07 16.04
C GLN A 124 -8.74 -1.30 16.11
N ARG A 125 -9.52 -0.30 16.56
CA ARG A 125 -11.00 -0.39 16.60
C ARG A 125 -11.61 -0.62 15.22
N TRP A 126 -11.07 -0.04 14.16
CA TRP A 126 -11.55 -0.29 12.81
C TRP A 126 -11.27 -1.72 12.36
N ILE A 127 -10.10 -2.25 12.66
CA ILE A 127 -9.75 -3.64 12.34
C ILE A 127 -10.61 -4.61 13.15
N GLU A 128 -10.89 -4.36 14.42
CA GLU A 128 -11.84 -5.14 15.22
C GLU A 128 -13.23 -5.17 14.58
N ARG A 129 -13.74 -4.00 14.20
CA ARG A 129 -15.04 -3.86 13.54
C ARG A 129 -15.09 -4.58 12.18
N ILE A 130 -14.00 -4.59 11.43
CA ILE A 130 -13.90 -5.23 10.12
C ILE A 130 -13.85 -6.75 10.26
N SER A 131 -13.06 -7.24 11.21
CA SER A 131 -12.85 -8.68 11.43
C SER A 131 -13.93 -9.32 12.30
N GLY A 132 -14.70 -8.53 13.06
CA GLY A 132 -15.61 -9.04 14.09
C GLY A 132 -14.88 -9.69 15.29
N LYS A 133 -13.57 -9.52 15.40
CA LYS A 133 -12.74 -10.14 16.45
C LYS A 133 -11.96 -9.08 17.22
N ARG A 134 -11.75 -9.35 18.53
CA ARG A 134 -10.89 -8.49 19.36
C ARG A 134 -9.50 -8.32 18.73
N TYR A 135 -8.95 -7.13 18.82
CA TYR A 135 -7.62 -6.80 18.29
C TYR A 135 -6.54 -7.72 18.89
N ARG A 136 -5.71 -8.27 18.03
CA ARG A 136 -4.52 -9.05 18.43
C ARG A 136 -3.28 -8.16 18.31
N THR A 137 -2.53 -8.06 19.40
CA THR A 137 -1.27 -7.29 19.44
C THR A 137 -0.33 -7.72 18.31
N GLY A 138 0.31 -6.76 17.67
CA GLY A 138 1.22 -7.02 16.54
C GLY A 138 0.53 -7.13 15.17
N THR A 139 -0.82 -7.12 15.10
CA THR A 139 -1.55 -7.11 13.83
C THR A 139 -1.20 -5.90 12.97
N ILE A 140 -1.00 -4.73 13.57
CA ILE A 140 -0.75 -3.48 12.87
C ILE A 140 0.65 -2.96 13.21
N LYS A 141 1.43 -2.66 12.16
CA LYS A 141 2.70 -1.94 12.27
C LYS A 141 2.62 -0.69 11.41
N THR A 142 3.01 0.45 11.96
CA THR A 142 3.06 1.72 11.24
C THR A 142 4.45 2.33 11.35
N THR A 143 5.02 2.72 10.21
CA THR A 143 6.31 3.44 10.15
C THR A 143 6.16 4.71 9.31
N ARG A 144 7.01 5.70 9.58
CA ARG A 144 7.10 6.92 8.75
C ARG A 144 8.08 6.68 7.62
N ILE A 145 7.75 7.16 6.42
CA ILE A 145 8.69 7.19 5.30
C ILE A 145 9.55 8.45 5.47
N GLY A 146 10.89 8.27 5.47
CA GLY A 146 11.83 9.36 5.77
C GLY A 146 12.01 9.66 7.26
N ARG A 147 11.55 8.76 8.15
CA ARG A 147 11.72 8.79 9.62
C ARG A 147 10.91 9.86 10.35
N THR A 148 10.71 11.07 9.79
CA THR A 148 9.96 12.16 10.42
C THR A 148 8.66 12.48 9.69
N ALA A 149 7.75 13.20 10.34
CA ALA A 149 6.46 13.56 9.74
C ALA A 149 6.60 14.49 8.54
N LYS A 150 7.59 15.37 8.57
CA LYS A 150 7.87 16.39 7.54
C LYS A 150 9.17 16.10 6.78
N ALA A 151 9.53 14.82 6.64
CA ALA A 151 10.77 14.43 5.96
C ALA A 151 10.81 14.93 4.50
N HIS A 152 9.68 14.89 3.80
CA HIS A 152 9.56 15.35 2.42
C HIS A 152 9.81 16.86 2.25
N GLU A 153 9.58 17.67 3.29
CA GLU A 153 9.85 19.11 3.30
C GLU A 153 11.28 19.40 3.76
N ARG A 154 11.70 18.75 4.87
CA ARG A 154 12.96 19.06 5.57
C ARG A 154 14.20 18.43 4.95
N ASN A 155 14.07 17.26 4.39
CA ASN A 155 15.14 16.52 3.71
C ASN A 155 14.57 15.72 2.53
N PRO A 156 14.23 16.40 1.41
CA PRO A 156 13.62 15.78 0.24
C PRO A 156 14.42 14.61 -0.32
N ASN A 157 15.74 14.73 -0.40
CA ASN A 157 16.61 13.68 -0.95
C ASN A 157 16.56 12.39 -0.11
N LEU A 158 16.66 12.52 1.21
CA LEU A 158 16.54 11.38 2.12
C LEU A 158 15.13 10.77 2.07
N TYR A 159 14.10 11.61 1.98
CA TYR A 159 12.73 11.16 1.83
C TYR A 159 12.55 10.36 0.53
N LEU A 160 13.03 10.87 -0.61
CA LEU A 160 12.94 10.20 -1.91
C LEU A 160 13.67 8.86 -1.92
N ALA A 161 14.87 8.80 -1.34
CA ALA A 161 15.62 7.55 -1.18
C ALA A 161 14.84 6.53 -0.35
N ASN A 162 14.28 6.94 0.80
CA ASN A 162 13.46 6.05 1.62
C ASN A 162 12.16 5.64 0.93
N LEU A 163 11.50 6.54 0.19
CA LEU A 163 10.30 6.23 -0.58
C LEU A 163 10.60 5.17 -1.65
N ALA A 164 11.72 5.32 -2.38
CA ALA A 164 12.16 4.36 -3.39
C ALA A 164 12.37 2.96 -2.77
N ILE A 165 13.03 2.86 -1.62
CA ILE A 165 13.23 1.60 -0.89
C ILE A 165 11.87 0.97 -0.51
N VAL A 166 10.95 1.75 0.03
CA VAL A 166 9.65 1.23 0.50
C VAL A 166 8.74 0.86 -0.66
N VAL A 167 8.78 1.60 -1.78
CA VAL A 167 8.04 1.24 -3.01
C VAL A 167 8.64 -0.02 -3.62
N GLY A 168 9.98 -0.13 -3.71
CA GLY A 168 10.66 -1.35 -4.12
C GLY A 168 10.27 -2.57 -3.27
N TYR A 169 10.17 -2.38 -1.95
CA TYR A 169 9.68 -3.42 -1.05
C TYR A 169 8.22 -3.82 -1.36
N LEU A 170 7.36 -2.89 -1.72
CA LEU A 170 5.97 -3.15 -2.05
C LEU A 170 5.81 -3.99 -3.33
N VAL A 171 6.72 -3.81 -4.29
CA VAL A 171 6.69 -4.49 -5.59
C VAL A 171 7.65 -5.69 -5.69
N LYS A 172 8.35 -6.05 -4.60
CA LYS A 172 9.30 -7.17 -4.57
C LYS A 172 8.71 -8.53 -4.95
N GLY A 173 7.37 -8.66 -4.87
CA GLY A 173 6.62 -9.87 -5.21
C GLY A 173 6.40 -10.07 -6.71
N THR A 174 7.10 -9.37 -7.59
CA THR A 174 7.07 -9.61 -9.03
C THR A 174 7.76 -10.93 -9.40
N CYS A 175 7.42 -11.49 -10.56
CA CYS A 175 8.19 -12.62 -11.10
C CYS A 175 9.61 -12.16 -11.48
N PRO A 176 10.61 -13.08 -11.56
CA PRO A 176 12.00 -12.73 -11.84
C PRO A 176 12.18 -11.89 -13.11
N LYS A 177 11.48 -12.25 -14.20
CA LYS A 177 11.52 -11.49 -15.46
C LYS A 177 11.07 -10.05 -15.29
N ALA A 178 9.93 -9.83 -14.63
CA ALA A 178 9.41 -8.49 -14.38
C ALA A 178 10.29 -7.70 -13.41
N GLY A 179 10.89 -8.37 -12.43
CA GLY A 179 11.81 -7.74 -11.50
C GLY A 179 13.12 -7.28 -12.17
N ALA A 180 13.65 -8.06 -13.09
CA ALA A 180 14.81 -7.68 -13.89
C ALA A 180 14.48 -6.48 -14.81
N GLU A 181 13.34 -6.49 -15.48
CA GLU A 181 12.88 -5.38 -16.32
C GLU A 181 12.69 -4.07 -15.53
N LEU A 182 12.30 -4.17 -14.26
CA LEU A 182 12.12 -3.03 -13.36
C LEU A 182 13.38 -2.68 -12.56
N GLU A 183 14.51 -3.35 -12.80
CA GLU A 183 15.77 -3.16 -12.06
C GLU A 183 15.58 -3.21 -10.54
N LEU A 184 14.74 -4.16 -10.06
CA LEU A 184 14.47 -4.29 -8.64
C LEU A 184 15.65 -4.94 -7.91
N GLU A 185 16.15 -4.29 -6.86
CA GLU A 185 17.21 -4.82 -6.01
C GLU A 185 16.82 -6.12 -5.28
N ARG A 186 15.50 -6.31 -5.06
CA ARG A 186 14.97 -7.47 -4.34
C ARG A 186 13.76 -8.03 -5.05
N ILE A 187 13.83 -9.31 -5.36
CA ILE A 187 12.72 -10.11 -5.84
C ILE A 187 12.55 -11.26 -4.85
N LYS A 188 11.36 -11.43 -4.34
CA LYS A 188 11.04 -12.51 -3.40
C LYS A 188 9.60 -12.96 -3.62
N ALA A 189 9.41 -14.26 -3.87
CA ALA A 189 8.07 -14.84 -3.92
C ALA A 189 7.28 -14.46 -2.67
N GLN A 190 6.05 -13.99 -2.87
CA GLN A 190 5.20 -13.46 -1.80
C GLN A 190 3.96 -14.32 -1.56
N GLY A 191 4.05 -15.59 -1.94
CA GLY A 191 2.99 -16.58 -1.78
C GLY A 191 1.78 -16.31 -2.67
N ARG A 192 0.86 -17.27 -2.67
CA ARG A 192 -0.39 -17.21 -3.41
C ARG A 192 -1.41 -16.37 -2.65
N VAL A 193 -2.08 -15.45 -3.35
CA VAL A 193 -3.22 -14.68 -2.80
C VAL A 193 -4.43 -14.84 -3.70
N MET A 194 -5.60 -14.85 -3.11
CA MET A 194 -6.89 -14.92 -3.81
C MET A 194 -7.45 -13.51 -4.04
N GLY A 195 -7.93 -13.25 -5.25
CA GLY A 195 -8.48 -11.96 -5.65
C GLY A 195 -7.40 -10.91 -5.96
N LYS A 196 -7.74 -9.66 -5.80
CA LYS A 196 -6.89 -8.52 -6.17
C LYS A 196 -5.64 -8.46 -5.29
N ARG A 197 -4.45 -8.51 -5.91
CA ARG A 197 -3.16 -8.48 -5.22
C ARG A 197 -2.69 -7.07 -4.85
N CYS A 198 -3.05 -6.05 -5.60
CA CYS A 198 -2.64 -4.67 -5.35
C CYS A 198 -3.71 -3.66 -5.73
N GLY A 199 -3.56 -2.41 -5.28
CA GLY A 199 -4.43 -1.32 -5.66
C GLY A 199 -3.85 0.04 -5.31
N ARG A 200 -4.52 1.08 -5.80
CA ARG A 200 -4.15 2.48 -5.59
C ARG A 200 -5.38 3.37 -5.54
N SER A 201 -5.24 4.57 -4.96
CA SER A 201 -6.25 5.62 -5.08
C SER A 201 -6.39 6.07 -6.55
N GLN A 202 -7.61 6.42 -6.91
CA GLN A 202 -7.89 7.17 -8.13
C GLN A 202 -7.84 8.66 -7.74
N ILE A 203 -6.74 9.30 -8.03
CA ILE A 203 -6.48 10.71 -7.79
C ILE A 203 -6.01 11.35 -9.08
#